data_80e0ecbe81e612d921005f6f2e6912f8
#
_entry.id   80e0ecbe81e612d921005f6f2e6912f8
#
_cell.length_a   1.000
_cell.length_b   1.000
_cell.length_c   1.000
_cell.angle_alpha   90.00
_cell.angle_beta   90.00
_cell.angle_gamma   90.00
#
_symmetry.space_group_name_H-M   'P 1'
#
loop_
_entity.id
_entity.type
_entity.pdbx_description
1 polymer ?
#
loop_
_entity_poly.entity_id
_entity_poly.type
_entity_poly.pdbx_seq_one_letter_code
_entity_poly.pdbx_strand_id
1 'polypeptide(L)'
;MNIIPALKPFDPESGEVIMEPLGDGEGYWVGACCVVFDPDDSTYYLYYRTREPRPIRGGKCFVAHSKDGREFETIWKTDKDALNTDSIEKGSLIKTPEGNWRLYLSYVDPTDQRWRIDLLEADHPSHFNIAKRTPILTAQQTSCEGVKDPFVMRVDDTYHMLVSYAPGKQLASEEETKAMHATSDIYNTGLSKSSSGLATSQDGIHFDWHGDILKPSQDQWDCHATRLGSIQAMPPVYVGFYDGGPSHLENYEEKTGIAVSLDLIHWQRLTHDGPYVVSPHATGSLRYLHPLELENEWRYYYEYARADGAHEIRMNRFPKH
;
A
#
# COMPACT_ATOMS: atom_id res chain seq x y z
N MET A 1 5.29 28.23 1.09
CA MET A 1 5.96 28.26 -0.22
C MET A 1 5.42 27.06 -1.01
N ASN A 2 4.68 27.30 -2.11
CA ASN A 2 4.19 26.18 -2.95
C ASN A 2 5.37 25.64 -3.76
N ILE A 3 6.05 24.65 -3.22
CA ILE A 3 7.28 24.08 -3.81
C ILE A 3 6.94 23.29 -5.09
N ILE A 4 5.73 22.72 -5.17
CA ILE A 4 5.27 21.95 -6.33
C ILE A 4 3.81 22.34 -6.61
N PRO A 5 3.53 23.22 -7.58
CA PRO A 5 2.16 23.68 -7.86
C PRO A 5 1.17 22.57 -8.18
N ALA A 6 1.65 21.44 -8.74
CA ALA A 6 0.84 20.26 -9.07
C ALA A 6 0.39 19.44 -7.85
N LEU A 7 0.96 19.69 -6.66
CA LEU A 7 0.66 18.96 -5.43
C LEU A 7 -0.14 19.81 -4.43
N LYS A 8 -1.12 20.53 -4.90
CA LYS A 8 -2.05 21.24 -4.02
C LYS A 8 -2.92 20.22 -3.26
N PRO A 9 -3.16 20.43 -1.95
CA PRO A 9 -4.19 19.68 -1.25
C PRO A 9 -5.49 19.73 -2.04
N PHE A 10 -6.17 18.60 -2.12
CA PHE A 10 -7.46 18.48 -2.79
C PHE A 10 -8.56 18.19 -1.76
N ASP A 11 -9.80 18.43 -2.15
CA ASP A 11 -10.96 18.06 -1.36
C ASP A 11 -11.32 16.59 -1.62
N PRO A 12 -11.05 15.68 -0.66
CA PRO A 12 -11.34 14.27 -0.85
C PRO A 12 -12.84 13.95 -0.82
N GLU A 13 -13.69 14.83 -0.27
CA GLU A 13 -15.15 14.65 -0.33
C GLU A 13 -15.70 14.82 -1.73
N SER A 14 -15.04 15.63 -2.57
CA SER A 14 -15.41 15.80 -3.98
C SER A 14 -15.05 14.59 -4.85
N GLY A 15 -14.33 13.62 -4.29
CA GLY A 15 -13.94 12.38 -4.99
C GLY A 15 -15.15 11.50 -5.31
N GLU A 16 -15.14 10.90 -6.51
CA GLU A 16 -16.14 9.91 -6.90
C GLU A 16 -15.94 8.62 -6.11
N VAL A 17 -17.02 8.02 -5.59
CA VAL A 17 -16.98 6.69 -4.97
C VAL A 17 -16.78 5.64 -6.07
N ILE A 18 -15.69 4.89 -5.96
CA ILE A 18 -15.33 3.83 -6.91
C ILE A 18 -15.78 2.48 -6.39
N MET A 19 -15.68 2.26 -5.08
CA MET A 19 -16.06 1.00 -4.46
C MET A 19 -16.50 1.21 -3.02
N GLU A 20 -17.64 0.63 -2.68
CA GLU A 20 -18.20 0.67 -1.34
C GLU A 20 -17.72 -0.50 -0.48
N PRO A 21 -17.63 -0.34 0.85
CA PRO A 21 -17.32 -1.43 1.76
C PRO A 21 -18.44 -2.50 1.80
N LEU A 22 -18.12 -3.66 2.37
CA LEU A 22 -19.08 -4.78 2.49
C LEU A 22 -20.19 -4.54 3.53
N GLY A 23 -20.06 -3.52 4.37
CA GLY A 23 -21.00 -3.16 5.41
C GLY A 23 -20.70 -1.76 5.95
N ASP A 24 -21.49 -1.36 6.94
CA ASP A 24 -21.39 -0.04 7.55
C ASP A 24 -20.66 -0.09 8.89
N GLY A 25 -20.00 1.01 9.26
CA GLY A 25 -19.31 1.17 10.53
C GLY A 25 -17.86 0.76 10.53
N GLU A 26 -17.21 0.97 11.67
CA GLU A 26 -15.79 0.71 11.88
C GLU A 26 -15.39 -0.73 11.56
N GLY A 27 -14.30 -0.90 10.84
CA GLY A 27 -13.74 -2.19 10.46
C GLY A 27 -14.25 -2.74 9.12
N TYR A 28 -15.34 -2.21 8.56
CA TYR A 28 -15.78 -2.53 7.19
C TYR A 28 -15.07 -1.60 6.21
N TRP A 29 -13.97 -2.08 5.65
CA TRP A 29 -13.12 -1.28 4.76
C TRP A 29 -12.90 -1.96 3.43
N VAL A 30 -12.96 -1.18 2.36
CA VAL A 30 -12.44 -1.53 1.04
C VAL A 30 -11.35 -0.54 0.67
N GLY A 31 -10.18 -1.02 0.26
CA GLY A 31 -9.04 -0.13 0.01
C GLY A 31 -7.77 -0.86 -0.36
N ALA A 32 -6.62 -0.28 0.03
CA ALA A 32 -5.29 -0.74 -0.36
C ALA A 32 -5.12 -0.81 -1.89
N CYS A 33 -5.68 0.19 -2.58
CA CYS A 33 -5.76 0.22 -4.04
C CYS A 33 -4.38 0.33 -4.71
N CYS A 34 -4.24 -0.39 -5.84
CA CYS A 34 -3.17 -0.24 -6.81
C CYS A 34 -3.79 -0.27 -8.20
N VAL A 35 -3.69 0.82 -8.95
CA VAL A 35 -4.34 0.96 -10.26
C VAL A 35 -3.29 1.05 -11.36
N VAL A 36 -3.51 0.28 -12.42
CA VAL A 36 -2.67 0.29 -13.63
C VAL A 36 -3.57 0.55 -14.83
N PHE A 37 -3.15 1.43 -15.72
CA PHE A 37 -3.76 1.59 -17.04
C PHE A 37 -2.90 0.85 -18.07
N ASP A 38 -3.52 -0.07 -18.78
CA ASP A 38 -2.89 -0.77 -19.91
C ASP A 38 -3.27 -0.07 -21.21
N PRO A 39 -2.33 0.59 -21.89
CA PRO A 39 -2.62 1.27 -23.16
C PRO A 39 -2.88 0.31 -24.31
N ASP A 40 -2.41 -0.94 -24.24
CA ASP A 40 -2.54 -1.91 -25.35
C ASP A 40 -3.99 -2.31 -25.58
N ASP A 41 -4.78 -2.39 -24.52
CA ASP A 41 -6.21 -2.73 -24.59
C ASP A 41 -7.13 -1.62 -24.06
N SER A 42 -6.54 -0.47 -23.67
CA SER A 42 -7.24 0.69 -23.11
C SER A 42 -8.09 0.30 -21.89
N THR A 43 -7.50 -0.47 -20.97
CA THR A 43 -8.18 -1.01 -19.80
C THR A 43 -7.47 -0.58 -18.51
N TYR A 44 -8.26 -0.21 -17.52
CA TYR A 44 -7.81 0.01 -16.14
C TYR A 44 -7.91 -1.29 -15.38
N TYR A 45 -6.87 -1.62 -14.61
CA TYR A 45 -6.84 -2.75 -13.69
C TYR A 45 -6.63 -2.25 -12.28
N LEU A 46 -7.48 -2.69 -11.35
CA LEU A 46 -7.47 -2.29 -9.93
C LEU A 46 -7.26 -3.51 -9.07
N TYR A 47 -6.15 -3.55 -8.31
CA TYR A 47 -6.04 -4.40 -7.13
C TYR A 47 -6.66 -3.67 -5.93
N TYR A 48 -7.43 -4.41 -5.12
CA TYR A 48 -7.96 -3.94 -3.84
C TYR A 48 -8.18 -5.11 -2.88
N ARG A 49 -8.32 -4.79 -1.57
CA ARG A 49 -8.71 -5.77 -0.55
C ARG A 49 -9.93 -5.29 0.20
N THR A 50 -10.67 -6.22 0.80
CA THR A 50 -11.73 -5.94 1.77
C THR A 50 -11.31 -6.36 3.17
N ARG A 51 -11.73 -5.58 4.15
CA ARG A 51 -11.62 -5.91 5.57
C ARG A 51 -13.01 -5.94 6.18
N GLU A 52 -13.13 -6.75 7.20
CA GLU A 52 -14.27 -6.83 8.09
C GLU A 52 -13.77 -6.64 9.53
N PRO A 53 -14.65 -6.29 10.48
CA PRO A 53 -14.28 -6.16 11.89
C PRO A 53 -13.52 -7.39 12.40
N ARG A 54 -12.73 -7.20 13.46
CA ARG A 54 -12.09 -8.34 14.15
C ARG A 54 -13.13 -9.35 14.60
N PRO A 55 -12.87 -10.66 14.51
CA PRO A 55 -11.57 -11.28 14.20
C PRO A 55 -11.29 -11.53 12.73
N ILE A 56 -12.18 -11.17 11.78
CA ILE A 56 -12.04 -11.52 10.36
C ILE A 56 -10.85 -10.79 9.73
N ARG A 57 -10.75 -9.47 9.90
CA ARG A 57 -9.66 -8.63 9.37
C ARG A 57 -9.63 -8.62 7.82
N GLY A 58 -8.43 -8.59 7.21
CA GLY A 58 -8.22 -8.65 5.77
C GLY A 58 -8.52 -10.03 5.22
N GLY A 59 -9.78 -10.29 4.87
CA GLY A 59 -10.25 -11.62 4.50
C GLY A 59 -10.13 -11.96 3.02
N LYS A 60 -10.20 -10.96 2.11
CA LYS A 60 -10.24 -11.17 0.67
C LYS A 60 -9.48 -10.08 -0.07
N CYS A 61 -8.91 -10.43 -1.23
CA CYS A 61 -8.39 -9.48 -2.19
C CYS A 61 -8.81 -9.82 -3.62
N PHE A 62 -8.76 -8.81 -4.47
CA PHE A 62 -9.36 -8.84 -5.78
C PHE A 62 -8.48 -8.15 -6.82
N VAL A 63 -8.62 -8.55 -8.08
CA VAL A 63 -8.28 -7.72 -9.23
C VAL A 63 -9.55 -7.50 -10.04
N ALA A 64 -9.82 -6.26 -10.37
CA ALA A 64 -10.95 -5.84 -11.20
C ALA A 64 -10.45 -5.06 -12.42
N HIS A 65 -11.26 -4.99 -13.46
CA HIS A 65 -10.97 -4.22 -14.66
C HIS A 65 -12.08 -3.20 -14.97
N SER A 66 -11.73 -2.16 -15.73
CA SER A 66 -12.65 -1.10 -16.12
C SER A 66 -12.23 -0.48 -17.45
N LYS A 67 -13.19 0.01 -18.25
CA LYS A 67 -12.89 0.77 -19.47
C LYS A 67 -12.81 2.28 -19.24
N ASP A 68 -13.35 2.78 -18.15
CA ASP A 68 -13.38 4.21 -17.82
C ASP A 68 -12.61 4.57 -16.55
N GLY A 69 -12.16 3.55 -15.78
CA GLY A 69 -11.48 3.71 -14.50
C GLY A 69 -12.39 4.12 -13.35
N ARG A 70 -13.71 3.90 -13.50
CA ARG A 70 -14.76 4.25 -12.53
C ARG A 70 -15.60 3.03 -12.17
N GLU A 71 -16.17 2.37 -13.16
CA GLU A 71 -16.97 1.15 -12.98
C GLU A 71 -16.08 -0.07 -13.16
N PHE A 72 -15.79 -0.78 -12.07
CA PHE A 72 -14.88 -1.92 -12.04
C PHE A 72 -15.62 -3.23 -11.88
N GLU A 73 -15.30 -4.21 -12.74
CA GLU A 73 -15.77 -5.58 -12.66
C GLU A 73 -14.66 -6.50 -12.18
N THR A 74 -14.94 -7.35 -11.16
CA THR A 74 -13.95 -8.30 -10.63
C THR A 74 -13.67 -9.43 -11.63
N ILE A 75 -12.39 -9.60 -11.96
CA ILE A 75 -11.90 -10.66 -12.86
C ILE A 75 -11.08 -11.73 -12.17
N TRP A 76 -10.58 -11.44 -10.96
CA TRP A 76 -9.85 -12.40 -10.14
C TRP A 76 -10.05 -12.08 -8.66
N LYS A 77 -10.04 -13.13 -7.84
CA LYS A 77 -10.13 -13.00 -6.38
C LYS A 77 -9.45 -14.16 -5.67
N THR A 78 -9.02 -13.90 -4.45
CA THR A 78 -8.62 -14.91 -3.48
C THR A 78 -9.03 -14.51 -2.06
N ASP A 79 -8.94 -15.44 -1.13
CA ASP A 79 -9.24 -15.22 0.28
C ASP A 79 -8.14 -15.79 1.19
N LYS A 80 -8.27 -15.51 2.47
CA LYS A 80 -7.33 -15.96 3.48
C LYS A 80 -7.29 -17.47 3.66
N ASP A 81 -8.40 -18.18 3.37
CA ASP A 81 -8.44 -19.63 3.50
C ASP A 81 -7.61 -20.30 2.38
N ALA A 82 -7.71 -19.80 1.14
CA ALA A 82 -6.90 -20.27 0.02
C ALA A 82 -5.39 -20.01 0.22
N LEU A 83 -5.02 -18.96 0.96
CA LEU A 83 -3.64 -18.62 1.31
C LEU A 83 -3.18 -19.30 2.61
N ASN A 84 -4.10 -19.90 3.37
CA ASN A 84 -3.89 -20.38 4.73
C ASN A 84 -3.26 -19.30 5.63
N THR A 85 -3.87 -18.11 5.67
CA THR A 85 -3.34 -16.93 6.36
C THR A 85 -4.38 -16.30 7.29
N ASP A 86 -3.91 -15.55 8.29
CA ASP A 86 -4.78 -14.79 9.18
C ASP A 86 -5.23 -13.45 8.58
N SER A 87 -4.49 -12.89 7.64
CA SER A 87 -4.84 -11.60 7.03
C SER A 87 -4.10 -11.35 5.73
N ILE A 88 -4.78 -10.68 4.79
CA ILE A 88 -4.26 -10.16 3.52
C ILE A 88 -4.26 -8.63 3.59
N GLU A 89 -3.25 -7.98 3.02
CA GLU A 89 -3.18 -6.52 2.90
C GLU A 89 -2.91 -6.07 1.45
N LYS A 90 -2.24 -4.93 1.29
CA LYS A 90 -1.97 -4.31 -0.01
C LYS A 90 -1.17 -5.25 -0.93
N GLY A 91 -1.53 -5.23 -2.21
CA GLY A 91 -0.72 -5.77 -3.29
C GLY A 91 -0.26 -4.68 -4.25
N SER A 92 0.77 -4.97 -5.03
CA SER A 92 1.22 -4.13 -6.13
C SER A 92 1.03 -4.88 -7.45
N LEU A 93 0.20 -4.34 -8.33
CA LEU A 93 -0.07 -4.88 -9.66
C LEU A 93 0.77 -4.12 -10.68
N ILE A 94 1.49 -4.82 -11.56
CA ILE A 94 2.25 -4.22 -12.66
C ILE A 94 2.13 -5.08 -13.92
N LYS A 95 2.33 -4.46 -15.10
CA LYS A 95 2.58 -5.15 -16.36
C LYS A 95 4.07 -5.07 -16.68
N THR A 96 4.69 -6.19 -17.00
CA THR A 96 6.12 -6.23 -17.36
C THR A 96 6.32 -5.76 -18.80
N PRO A 97 7.55 -5.38 -19.20
CA PRO A 97 7.83 -5.02 -20.60
C PRO A 97 7.55 -6.14 -21.60
N GLU A 98 7.62 -7.40 -21.15
CA GLU A 98 7.31 -8.59 -21.96
C GLU A 98 5.82 -8.84 -22.09
N GLY A 99 4.97 -8.04 -21.40
CA GLY A 99 3.51 -8.13 -21.45
C GLY A 99 2.89 -9.04 -20.38
N ASN A 100 3.69 -9.67 -19.52
CA ASN A 100 3.17 -10.45 -18.40
C ASN A 100 2.67 -9.55 -17.26
N TRP A 101 1.71 -10.04 -16.52
CA TRP A 101 1.20 -9.38 -15.32
C TRP A 101 1.80 -9.98 -14.07
N ARG A 102 2.14 -9.13 -13.12
CA ARG A 102 2.68 -9.48 -11.81
C ARG A 102 1.86 -8.85 -10.70
N LEU A 103 1.49 -9.67 -9.73
CA LEU A 103 0.89 -9.22 -8.48
C LEU A 103 1.82 -9.60 -7.32
N TYR A 104 2.42 -8.60 -6.69
CA TYR A 104 3.15 -8.76 -5.44
C TYR A 104 2.16 -8.60 -4.29
N LEU A 105 1.85 -9.71 -3.61
CA LEU A 105 0.78 -9.79 -2.63
C LEU A 105 1.34 -9.91 -1.22
N SER A 106 0.93 -9.05 -0.28
CA SER A 106 1.31 -9.18 1.12
C SER A 106 0.23 -9.87 1.95
N TYR A 107 0.68 -10.79 2.79
CA TYR A 107 -0.16 -11.55 3.71
C TYR A 107 0.68 -12.06 4.90
N VAL A 108 0.01 -12.55 5.96
CA VAL A 108 0.69 -13.13 7.12
C VAL A 108 1.14 -14.56 6.79
N ASP A 109 2.42 -14.85 6.94
CA ASP A 109 2.98 -16.20 6.76
C ASP A 109 2.42 -17.14 7.84
N PRO A 110 1.77 -18.25 7.46
CA PRO A 110 1.24 -19.20 8.45
C PRO A 110 2.31 -19.94 9.24
N THR A 111 3.59 -19.91 8.80
CA THR A 111 4.68 -20.64 9.45
C THR A 111 5.30 -19.89 10.60
N ASP A 112 5.43 -18.57 10.51
CA ASP A 112 6.07 -17.73 11.52
C ASP A 112 5.21 -16.55 12.01
N GLN A 113 3.99 -16.42 11.48
CA GLN A 113 2.99 -15.42 11.81
C GLN A 113 3.43 -13.98 11.58
N ARG A 114 4.41 -13.79 10.68
CA ARG A 114 4.92 -12.48 10.26
C ARG A 114 4.48 -12.14 8.85
N TRP A 115 4.41 -10.85 8.55
CA TRP A 115 4.06 -10.39 7.21
C TRP A 115 5.16 -10.70 6.20
N ARG A 116 4.77 -11.11 4.99
CA ARG A 116 5.63 -11.41 3.85
C ARG A 116 5.01 -10.95 2.54
N ILE A 117 5.79 -10.96 1.47
CA ILE A 117 5.37 -10.63 0.11
C ILE A 117 5.71 -11.80 -0.82
N ASP A 118 4.69 -12.31 -1.53
CA ASP A 118 4.85 -13.30 -2.59
C ASP A 118 4.43 -12.72 -3.94
N LEU A 119 4.96 -13.28 -5.03
CA LEU A 119 4.66 -12.95 -6.41
C LEU A 119 3.71 -13.97 -7.03
N LEU A 120 2.69 -13.46 -7.71
CA LEU A 120 1.91 -14.17 -8.71
C LEU A 120 2.24 -13.60 -10.08
N GLU A 121 2.50 -14.47 -11.08
CA GLU A 121 2.75 -14.06 -12.46
C GLU A 121 1.80 -14.80 -13.41
N ALA A 122 1.28 -14.08 -14.41
CA ALA A 122 0.40 -14.63 -15.46
C ALA A 122 0.44 -13.75 -16.71
N ASP A 123 -0.04 -14.28 -17.82
CA ASP A 123 -0.25 -13.55 -19.09
C ASP A 123 -1.42 -12.55 -19.02
N HIS A 124 -2.38 -12.78 -18.12
CA HIS A 124 -3.50 -11.87 -17.84
C HIS A 124 -3.88 -11.93 -16.36
N PRO A 125 -4.33 -10.82 -15.73
CA PRO A 125 -4.62 -10.80 -14.30
C PRO A 125 -5.69 -11.78 -13.83
N SER A 126 -6.63 -12.16 -14.70
CA SER A 126 -7.65 -13.20 -14.40
C SER A 126 -7.07 -14.61 -14.25
N HIS A 127 -5.82 -14.84 -14.68
CA HIS A 127 -5.16 -16.14 -14.65
C HIS A 127 -4.20 -16.33 -13.48
N PHE A 128 -4.11 -15.38 -12.55
CA PHE A 128 -3.28 -15.55 -11.36
C PHE A 128 -3.65 -16.82 -10.59
N ASN A 129 -2.63 -17.59 -10.22
CA ASN A 129 -2.80 -18.87 -9.54
C ASN A 129 -2.04 -18.89 -8.21
N ILE A 130 -2.76 -18.88 -7.10
CA ILE A 130 -2.21 -18.89 -5.73
C ILE A 130 -1.26 -20.07 -5.48
N ALA A 131 -1.54 -21.24 -6.07
CA ALA A 131 -0.68 -22.42 -5.89
C ALA A 131 0.71 -22.29 -6.54
N LYS A 132 0.88 -21.32 -7.45
CA LYS A 132 2.15 -21.04 -8.15
C LYS A 132 2.89 -19.81 -7.59
N ARG A 133 2.45 -19.28 -6.43
CA ARG A 133 3.10 -18.10 -5.83
C ARG A 133 4.56 -18.38 -5.46
N THR A 134 5.40 -17.37 -5.63
CA THR A 134 6.83 -17.42 -5.31
C THR A 134 7.15 -16.43 -4.21
N PRO A 135 7.81 -16.83 -3.11
CA PRO A 135 8.27 -15.90 -2.07
C PRO A 135 9.26 -14.89 -2.63
N ILE A 136 9.02 -13.60 -2.37
CA ILE A 136 9.88 -12.51 -2.85
C ILE A 136 10.62 -11.82 -1.71
N LEU A 137 9.89 -11.44 -0.65
CA LEU A 137 10.48 -10.74 0.48
C LEU A 137 9.83 -11.21 1.77
N THR A 138 10.65 -11.74 2.67
CA THR A 138 10.20 -12.26 3.97
C THR A 138 10.87 -11.52 5.12
N ALA A 139 10.27 -11.61 6.30
CA ALA A 139 10.84 -11.05 7.52
C ALA A 139 12.24 -11.62 7.83
N GLN A 140 12.49 -12.90 7.51
CA GLN A 140 13.79 -13.54 7.69
C GLN A 140 14.86 -12.96 6.74
N GLN A 141 14.54 -12.81 5.45
CA GLN A 141 15.46 -12.25 4.45
C GLN A 141 15.86 -10.80 4.76
N THR A 142 14.93 -10.02 5.30
CA THR A 142 15.15 -8.61 5.65
C THR A 142 15.63 -8.39 7.08
N SER A 143 15.74 -9.47 7.89
CA SER A 143 16.08 -9.39 9.32
C SER A 143 15.20 -8.43 10.12
N CYS A 144 13.89 -8.41 9.82
CA CYS A 144 12.90 -7.56 10.44
C CYS A 144 11.78 -8.37 11.10
N GLU A 145 10.81 -7.71 11.74
CA GLU A 145 9.66 -8.37 12.38
C GLU A 145 8.49 -8.62 11.42
N GLY A 146 8.51 -8.03 10.24
CA GLY A 146 7.52 -8.22 9.18
C GLY A 146 7.63 -7.20 8.05
N VAL A 147 7.30 -7.61 6.84
CA VAL A 147 7.35 -6.78 5.63
C VAL A 147 6.04 -6.91 4.85
N LYS A 148 5.42 -5.76 4.49
CA LYS A 148 4.11 -5.73 3.81
C LYS A 148 3.93 -4.49 2.93
N ASP A 149 2.75 -4.38 2.33
CA ASP A 149 2.28 -3.22 1.55
C ASP A 149 3.23 -2.82 0.43
N PRO A 150 3.58 -3.74 -0.49
CA PRO A 150 4.50 -3.44 -1.57
C PRO A 150 3.93 -2.38 -2.51
N PHE A 151 4.81 -1.52 -3.02
CA PHE A 151 4.61 -0.72 -4.22
C PHE A 151 5.80 -0.95 -5.14
N VAL A 152 5.55 -1.50 -6.33
CA VAL A 152 6.59 -1.83 -7.30
C VAL A 152 6.46 -0.93 -8.51
N MET A 153 7.56 -0.30 -8.89
CA MET A 153 7.69 0.44 -10.14
C MET A 153 8.99 0.08 -10.85
N ARG A 154 9.04 0.25 -12.16
CA ARG A 154 10.25 0.10 -12.94
C ARG A 154 10.74 1.47 -13.36
N VAL A 155 12.01 1.75 -13.10
CA VAL A 155 12.72 2.93 -13.59
C VAL A 155 13.90 2.44 -14.39
N ASP A 156 13.96 2.81 -15.65
CA ASP A 156 14.86 2.22 -16.63
C ASP A 156 14.75 0.69 -16.65
N ASP A 157 15.84 -0.02 -16.35
CA ASP A 157 15.87 -1.48 -16.32
C ASP A 157 15.81 -2.06 -14.90
N THR A 158 15.51 -1.24 -13.87
CA THR A 158 15.52 -1.65 -12.47
C THR A 158 14.13 -1.57 -11.87
N TYR A 159 13.69 -2.67 -11.26
CA TYR A 159 12.49 -2.69 -10.42
C TYR A 159 12.83 -2.17 -9.03
N HIS A 160 12.04 -1.22 -8.56
CA HIS A 160 12.10 -0.65 -7.21
C HIS A 160 10.85 -1.09 -6.45
N MET A 161 11.03 -1.79 -5.35
CA MET A 161 9.94 -2.19 -4.45
C MET A 161 10.05 -1.40 -3.16
N LEU A 162 9.11 -0.50 -2.93
CA LEU A 162 8.91 0.14 -1.64
C LEU A 162 8.04 -0.77 -0.77
N VAL A 163 8.36 -0.88 0.50
CA VAL A 163 7.60 -1.69 1.44
C VAL A 163 7.42 -0.99 2.78
N SER A 164 6.33 -1.27 3.45
CA SER A 164 6.18 -1.04 4.87
C SER A 164 6.82 -2.20 5.63
N TYR A 165 7.69 -1.92 6.59
CA TYR A 165 8.30 -2.97 7.38
C TYR A 165 8.44 -2.59 8.86
N ALA A 166 8.50 -3.59 9.72
CA ALA A 166 8.74 -3.44 11.13
C ALA A 166 10.22 -3.71 11.41
N PRO A 167 11.04 -2.68 11.71
CA PRO A 167 12.45 -2.88 12.05
C PRO A 167 12.62 -3.88 13.19
N GLY A 168 13.70 -4.65 13.15
CA GLY A 168 14.01 -5.64 14.19
C GLY A 168 14.19 -5.03 15.58
N LYS A 169 14.17 -5.89 16.55
CA LYS A 169 14.13 -5.64 17.98
C LYS A 169 14.98 -4.46 18.45
N GLN A 170 14.35 -3.44 18.98
CA GLN A 170 15.06 -2.46 19.77
C GLN A 170 14.68 -2.47 21.27
N LEU A 171 13.53 -3.05 21.65
CA LEU A 171 12.99 -2.89 23.00
C LEU A 171 12.22 -4.10 23.58
N ALA A 172 12.08 -5.22 22.84
CA ALA A 172 11.31 -6.36 23.32
C ALA A 172 12.19 -7.55 23.72
N SER A 173 11.84 -8.24 24.79
CA SER A 173 12.38 -9.54 25.15
C SER A 173 12.04 -10.63 24.11
N GLU A 174 12.67 -11.79 24.18
CA GLU A 174 12.31 -12.90 23.28
C GLU A 174 10.88 -13.39 23.50
N GLU A 175 10.40 -13.35 24.75
CA GLU A 175 9.04 -13.74 25.11
C GLU A 175 8.01 -12.75 24.55
N GLU A 176 8.23 -11.44 24.71
CA GLU A 176 7.40 -10.39 24.13
C GLU A 176 7.38 -10.46 22.60
N THR A 177 8.52 -10.76 21.98
CA THR A 177 8.60 -10.93 20.53
C THR A 177 7.78 -12.14 20.05
N LYS A 178 7.84 -13.27 20.74
CA LYS A 178 7.02 -14.44 20.42
C LYS A 178 5.52 -14.14 20.60
N ALA A 179 5.18 -13.46 21.69
CA ALA A 179 3.81 -13.04 21.94
C ALA A 179 3.30 -12.08 20.85
N MET A 180 4.14 -11.14 20.42
CA MET A 180 3.84 -10.23 19.31
C MET A 180 3.58 -10.97 18.01
N HIS A 181 4.43 -11.93 17.61
CA HIS A 181 4.22 -12.73 16.40
C HIS A 181 2.92 -13.55 16.49
N ALA A 182 2.66 -14.16 17.65
CA ALA A 182 1.45 -14.96 17.87
C ALA A 182 0.14 -14.19 17.68
N THR A 183 0.17 -12.85 17.65
CA THR A 183 -1.00 -12.04 17.31
C THR A 183 -1.32 -12.04 15.82
N SER A 184 -0.39 -12.43 14.94
CA SER A 184 -0.46 -12.24 13.49
C SER A 184 -0.73 -10.78 13.08
N ASP A 185 -0.43 -9.82 13.99
CA ASP A 185 -0.80 -8.40 13.85
C ASP A 185 0.21 -7.47 14.55
N ILE A 186 1.48 -7.69 14.24
CA ILE A 186 2.63 -7.08 14.91
C ILE A 186 2.57 -5.55 15.02
N TYR A 187 1.95 -4.89 14.05
CA TYR A 187 1.86 -3.42 14.00
C TYR A 187 0.84 -2.83 15.00
N ASN A 188 -0.02 -3.68 15.61
CA ASN A 188 -1.01 -3.25 16.61
C ASN A 188 -0.59 -3.52 18.05
N THR A 189 0.60 -4.02 18.26
CA THR A 189 1.07 -4.39 19.60
C THR A 189 1.74 -3.24 20.36
N GLY A 190 2.11 -2.16 19.66
CA GLY A 190 2.91 -1.07 20.21
C GLY A 190 4.40 -1.40 20.40
N LEU A 191 4.80 -2.66 20.16
CA LEU A 191 6.19 -3.13 20.32
C LEU A 191 7.06 -2.86 19.09
N SER A 192 6.44 -2.51 17.96
CA SER A 192 7.15 -2.23 16.71
C SER A 192 6.58 -0.98 16.03
N LYS A 193 7.46 -0.13 15.55
CA LYS A 193 7.11 0.98 14.66
C LYS A 193 7.10 0.47 13.20
N SER A 194 6.48 1.25 12.32
CA SER A 194 6.44 0.95 10.89
C SER A 194 7.26 1.97 10.11
N SER A 195 8.31 1.50 9.45
CA SER A 195 9.20 2.27 8.56
C SER A 195 8.94 1.94 7.09
N SER A 196 9.45 2.77 6.19
CA SER A 196 9.52 2.44 4.76
C SER A 196 10.89 1.91 4.40
N GLY A 197 10.93 0.84 3.65
CA GLY A 197 12.15 0.24 3.13
C GLY A 197 12.14 0.10 1.62
N LEU A 198 13.32 -0.11 1.05
CA LEU A 198 13.56 -0.30 -0.38
C LEU A 198 14.20 -1.65 -0.65
N ALA A 199 13.73 -2.32 -1.69
CA ALA A 199 14.43 -3.41 -2.35
C ALA A 199 14.47 -3.15 -3.86
N THR A 200 15.55 -3.58 -4.54
CA THR A 200 15.71 -3.42 -5.99
C THR A 200 15.97 -4.74 -6.68
N SER A 201 15.60 -4.84 -7.96
CA SER A 201 15.77 -6.06 -8.74
C SER A 201 15.94 -5.73 -10.24
N GLN A 202 16.70 -6.56 -10.96
CA GLN A 202 16.81 -6.46 -12.43
C GLN A 202 15.72 -7.27 -13.14
N ASP A 203 15.23 -8.34 -12.52
CA ASP A 203 14.23 -9.24 -13.10
C ASP A 203 12.84 -9.12 -12.45
N GLY A 204 12.72 -8.36 -11.34
CA GLY A 204 11.50 -8.23 -10.56
C GLY A 204 11.12 -9.47 -9.76
N ILE A 205 12.04 -10.43 -9.61
CA ILE A 205 11.85 -11.68 -8.85
C ILE A 205 12.88 -11.77 -7.72
N HIS A 206 14.14 -11.51 -8.03
CA HIS A 206 15.22 -11.55 -7.05
C HIS A 206 15.54 -10.13 -6.60
N PHE A 207 15.11 -9.79 -5.39
CA PHE A 207 15.26 -8.44 -4.84
C PHE A 207 16.40 -8.37 -3.82
N ASP A 208 17.25 -7.35 -3.97
CA ASP A 208 18.27 -6.96 -3.02
C ASP A 208 17.67 -5.96 -2.02
N TRP A 209 17.73 -6.29 -0.72
CA TRP A 209 17.20 -5.44 0.36
C TRP A 209 18.20 -4.34 0.76
N HIS A 210 17.74 -3.09 0.76
CA HIS A 210 18.57 -1.92 1.10
C HIS A 210 18.26 -1.31 2.48
N GLY A 211 17.18 -1.73 3.12
CA GLY A 211 16.79 -1.20 4.43
C GLY A 211 15.98 0.09 4.35
N ASP A 212 16.12 0.90 5.39
CA ASP A 212 15.35 2.14 5.57
C ASP A 212 15.58 3.19 4.49
N ILE A 213 14.48 3.75 3.99
CA ILE A 213 14.49 4.96 3.14
C ILE A 213 13.68 6.11 3.75
N LEU A 214 12.66 5.82 4.57
CA LEU A 214 11.90 6.83 5.29
C LEU A 214 11.46 6.28 6.64
N LYS A 215 11.96 6.86 7.73
CA LYS A 215 11.66 6.45 9.12
C LYS A 215 10.54 7.29 9.72
N PRO A 216 9.84 6.78 10.73
CA PRO A 216 8.99 7.58 11.58
C PRO A 216 9.74 8.80 12.12
N SER A 217 9.05 9.93 12.20
CA SER A 217 9.60 11.15 12.85
C SER A 217 9.84 10.90 14.34
N GLN A 218 10.56 11.80 15.00
CA GLN A 218 10.77 11.67 16.44
C GLN A 218 9.51 12.04 17.23
N ASP A 219 8.93 13.20 16.97
CA ASP A 219 7.88 13.78 17.82
C ASP A 219 6.75 14.43 16.98
N GLN A 220 6.61 14.04 15.71
CA GLN A 220 5.58 14.57 14.82
C GLN A 220 4.39 13.61 14.69
N TRP A 221 3.38 14.01 13.95
CA TRP A 221 2.14 13.28 13.71
C TRP A 221 2.33 11.87 13.13
N ASP A 222 3.49 11.57 12.54
CA ASP A 222 3.86 10.30 11.91
C ASP A 222 4.98 9.55 12.66
N CYS A 223 5.08 9.75 13.99
CA CYS A 223 6.18 9.22 14.80
C CYS A 223 6.09 7.71 15.11
N HIS A 224 4.99 7.05 14.76
CA HIS A 224 4.83 5.60 14.92
C HIS A 224 4.82 4.86 13.57
N ALA A 225 4.15 5.39 12.58
CA ALA A 225 4.07 4.80 11.26
C ALA A 225 4.44 5.82 10.18
N THR A 226 5.26 5.37 9.21
CA THR A 226 5.62 6.11 8.00
C THR A 226 5.78 5.08 6.89
N ARG A 227 4.71 4.86 6.10
CA ARG A 227 4.58 3.80 5.11
C ARG A 227 4.48 4.40 3.71
N LEU A 228 5.61 4.55 3.04
CA LEU A 228 5.68 5.04 1.66
C LEU A 228 5.04 3.99 0.74
N GLY A 229 3.84 4.29 0.27
CA GLY A 229 2.96 3.31 -0.39
C GLY A 229 2.74 3.53 -1.87
N SER A 230 3.15 4.69 -2.43
CA SER A 230 3.06 4.98 -3.87
C SER A 230 3.94 6.17 -4.27
N ILE A 231 4.19 6.30 -5.58
CA ILE A 231 5.02 7.35 -6.14
C ILE A 231 4.31 7.99 -7.34
N GLN A 232 4.29 9.31 -7.37
CA GLN A 232 4.05 10.11 -8.56
C GLN A 232 5.39 10.51 -9.16
N ALA A 233 5.73 9.93 -10.32
CA ALA A 233 6.96 10.29 -11.02
C ALA A 233 6.77 11.61 -11.76
N MET A 234 7.58 12.61 -11.45
CA MET A 234 7.63 13.94 -12.09
C MET A 234 9.10 14.30 -12.37
N PRO A 235 9.79 13.57 -13.26
CA PRO A 235 11.23 13.71 -13.43
C PRO A 235 11.71 15.16 -13.53
N PRO A 236 12.78 15.56 -12.81
CA PRO A 236 13.69 14.70 -12.05
C PRO A 236 13.22 14.41 -10.60
N VAL A 237 12.01 14.76 -10.21
CA VAL A 237 11.49 14.61 -8.85
C VAL A 237 10.55 13.42 -8.77
N TYR A 238 10.69 12.60 -7.75
CA TYR A 238 9.75 11.60 -7.33
C TYR A 238 8.98 12.08 -6.10
N VAL A 239 7.67 12.10 -6.19
CA VAL A 239 6.79 12.47 -5.07
C VAL A 239 6.21 11.20 -4.48
N GLY A 240 6.57 10.91 -3.26
CA GLY A 240 6.07 9.76 -2.52
C GLY A 240 4.90 10.13 -1.62
N PHE A 241 3.82 9.35 -1.69
CA PHE A 241 2.71 9.42 -0.74
C PHE A 241 2.90 8.33 0.30
N TYR A 242 2.91 8.73 1.58
CA TYR A 242 3.08 7.81 2.68
C TYR A 242 1.91 7.87 3.66
N ASP A 243 1.60 6.74 4.28
CA ASP A 243 0.61 6.64 5.33
C ASP A 243 1.28 6.79 6.68
N GLY A 244 0.92 7.85 7.42
CA GLY A 244 1.51 8.23 8.70
C GLY A 244 0.52 8.13 9.85
N GLY A 245 1.04 7.83 11.04
CA GLY A 245 0.26 7.80 12.26
C GLY A 245 1.12 7.98 13.52
N PRO A 246 0.56 8.58 14.61
CA PRO A 246 1.31 8.92 15.83
C PRO A 246 1.43 7.74 16.81
N SER A 247 0.61 6.70 16.70
CA SER A 247 0.58 5.58 17.65
C SER A 247 0.06 4.28 17.04
N HIS A 248 0.27 3.17 17.74
CA HIS A 248 -0.30 1.88 17.35
C HIS A 248 -1.85 1.84 17.51
N LEU A 249 -2.41 2.73 18.31
CA LEU A 249 -3.87 2.84 18.50
C LEU A 249 -4.57 3.42 17.26
N GLU A 250 -3.83 4.18 16.44
CA GLU A 250 -4.28 4.71 15.16
C GLU A 250 -3.75 3.87 13.96
N ASN A 251 -3.20 2.69 14.23
CA ASN A 251 -2.82 1.78 13.16
C ASN A 251 -4.07 1.29 12.43
N TYR A 252 -4.05 1.35 11.10
CA TYR A 252 -5.16 1.21 10.15
C TYR A 252 -6.04 2.46 9.98
N GLU A 253 -5.76 3.54 10.71
CA GLU A 253 -6.43 4.84 10.60
C GLU A 253 -5.42 5.94 10.23
N GLU A 254 -4.41 5.55 9.45
CA GLU A 254 -3.34 6.43 9.02
C GLU A 254 -3.86 7.55 8.11
N LYS A 255 -3.07 8.60 8.00
CA LYS A 255 -3.33 9.78 7.17
C LYS A 255 -2.20 9.95 6.15
N THR A 256 -2.53 10.50 4.98
CA THR A 256 -1.55 10.65 3.90
C THR A 256 -0.60 11.82 4.13
N GLY A 257 0.70 11.55 4.09
CA GLY A 257 1.77 12.53 4.03
C GLY A 257 2.53 12.50 2.70
N ILE A 258 3.41 13.49 2.49
CA ILE A 258 4.24 13.61 1.29
C ILE A 258 5.72 13.66 1.65
N ALA A 259 6.51 12.92 0.89
CA ALA A 259 7.96 13.03 0.84
C ALA A 259 8.43 13.16 -0.62
N VAL A 260 9.62 13.72 -0.85
CA VAL A 260 10.20 13.85 -2.19
C VAL A 260 11.58 13.22 -2.23
N SER A 261 11.96 12.74 -3.41
CA SER A 261 13.27 12.17 -3.69
C SER A 261 13.72 12.53 -5.12
N LEU A 262 15.03 12.51 -5.36
CA LEU A 262 15.63 12.62 -6.71
C LEU A 262 16.20 11.28 -7.20
N ASP A 263 16.30 10.28 -6.32
CA ASP A 263 17.01 9.02 -6.58
C ASP A 263 16.28 7.77 -6.05
N LEU A 264 15.08 7.93 -5.46
CA LEU A 264 14.27 6.88 -4.81
C LEU A 264 14.88 6.28 -3.54
N ILE A 265 16.07 6.74 -3.13
CA ILE A 265 16.80 6.26 -1.95
C ILE A 265 16.74 7.29 -0.82
N HIS A 266 17.02 8.55 -1.15
CA HIS A 266 17.05 9.65 -0.19
C HIS A 266 15.75 10.44 -0.25
N TRP A 267 14.94 10.32 0.80
CA TRP A 267 13.63 10.95 0.88
C TRP A 267 13.61 12.10 1.88
N GLN A 268 13.06 13.22 1.45
CA GLN A 268 12.80 14.38 2.31
C GLN A 268 11.30 14.51 2.53
N ARG A 269 10.88 14.41 3.80
CA ARG A 269 9.49 14.67 4.24
C ARG A 269 9.15 16.13 3.99
N LEU A 270 7.96 16.40 3.45
CA LEU A 270 7.44 17.76 3.24
C LEU A 270 6.31 18.11 4.23
N THR A 271 5.64 17.13 4.77
CA THR A 271 4.49 17.26 5.68
C THR A 271 4.92 17.09 7.13
N HIS A 272 5.76 18.01 7.64
CA HIS A 272 6.29 17.94 9.00
C HIS A 272 5.22 18.22 10.06
N ASP A 273 4.39 19.24 9.86
CA ASP A 273 3.46 19.77 10.87
C ASP A 273 2.10 19.07 10.88
N GLY A 274 1.84 18.19 9.92
CA GLY A 274 0.58 17.46 9.78
C GLY A 274 0.44 16.76 8.43
N PRO A 275 -0.59 15.96 8.23
CA PRO A 275 -0.84 15.23 6.98
C PRO A 275 -1.13 16.18 5.81
N TYR A 276 -0.88 15.70 4.60
CA TYR A 276 -1.17 16.38 3.34
C TYR A 276 -2.68 16.49 3.10
N VAL A 277 -3.39 15.41 3.31
CA VAL A 277 -4.83 15.29 3.12
C VAL A 277 -5.40 14.29 4.12
N VAL A 278 -6.62 14.56 4.58
CA VAL A 278 -7.37 13.72 5.53
C VAL A 278 -8.83 13.64 5.12
N SER A 279 -9.53 12.62 5.55
CA SER A 279 -11.00 12.64 5.54
C SER A 279 -11.50 13.64 6.59
N PRO A 280 -12.57 14.42 6.34
CA PRO A 280 -13.21 15.24 7.37
C PRO A 280 -14.07 14.40 8.34
N HIS A 281 -14.13 13.09 8.17
CA HIS A 281 -15.02 12.18 8.90
C HIS A 281 -14.26 11.22 9.83
N ALA A 282 -14.98 10.70 10.83
CA ALA A 282 -14.53 9.67 11.77
C ALA A 282 -13.11 9.96 12.32
N THR A 283 -12.15 9.08 12.09
CA THR A 283 -10.75 9.23 12.54
C THR A 283 -9.91 10.17 11.68
N GLY A 284 -10.45 10.65 10.57
CA GLY A 284 -9.72 11.42 9.57
C GLY A 284 -8.88 10.58 8.63
N SER A 285 -9.05 9.25 8.64
CA SER A 285 -8.23 8.36 7.81
C SER A 285 -8.45 8.62 6.32
N LEU A 286 -7.33 8.82 5.63
CA LEU A 286 -7.20 8.79 4.18
C LEU A 286 -5.84 8.21 3.88
N ARG A 287 -5.80 7.03 3.27
CA ARG A 287 -4.58 6.27 3.10
C ARG A 287 -4.53 5.50 1.78
N TYR A 288 -3.40 4.86 1.52
CA TYR A 288 -3.16 4.11 0.29
C TYR A 288 -3.42 4.96 -0.97
N LEU A 289 -3.11 6.28 -0.89
CA LEU A 289 -3.25 7.16 -2.04
C LEU A 289 -2.36 6.63 -3.17
N HIS A 290 -2.98 6.36 -4.32
CA HIS A 290 -2.33 5.81 -5.51
C HIS A 290 -2.52 6.75 -6.71
N PRO A 291 -1.47 7.45 -7.15
CA PRO A 291 -1.52 8.31 -8.32
C PRO A 291 -1.43 7.45 -9.59
N LEU A 292 -2.36 7.63 -10.49
CA LEU A 292 -2.33 7.06 -11.84
C LEU A 292 -2.09 8.18 -12.85
N GLU A 293 -1.02 8.05 -13.63
CA GLU A 293 -0.71 8.96 -14.71
C GLU A 293 -1.44 8.55 -16.00
N LEU A 294 -2.17 9.49 -16.59
CA LEU A 294 -2.74 9.39 -17.92
C LEU A 294 -2.18 10.51 -18.81
N GLU A 295 -2.46 10.48 -20.10
CA GLU A 295 -1.96 11.47 -21.04
C GLU A 295 -2.26 12.91 -20.63
N ASN A 296 -3.51 13.19 -20.28
CA ASN A 296 -4.02 14.56 -20.04
C ASN A 296 -4.43 14.83 -18.60
N GLU A 297 -4.36 13.83 -17.71
CA GLU A 297 -4.77 13.96 -16.31
C GLU A 297 -4.02 13.03 -15.39
N TRP A 298 -4.02 13.39 -14.11
CA TRP A 298 -3.74 12.48 -13.01
C TRP A 298 -5.05 12.03 -12.39
N ARG A 299 -5.13 10.76 -11.99
CA ARG A 299 -6.20 10.23 -11.13
C ARG A 299 -5.60 9.74 -9.84
N TYR A 300 -6.15 10.21 -8.71
CA TYR A 300 -5.75 9.73 -7.38
C TYR A 300 -6.84 8.83 -6.85
N TYR A 301 -6.51 7.54 -6.67
CA TYR A 301 -7.36 6.58 -5.99
C TYR A 301 -6.88 6.45 -4.54
N TYR A 302 -7.79 6.38 -3.59
CA TYR A 302 -7.44 6.33 -2.18
C TYR A 302 -8.51 5.64 -1.34
N GLU A 303 -8.12 5.08 -0.19
CA GLU A 303 -9.02 4.58 0.84
C GLU A 303 -9.41 5.77 1.74
N TYR A 304 -10.71 5.94 1.98
CA TYR A 304 -11.29 7.12 2.61
C TYR A 304 -12.27 6.74 3.71
N ALA A 305 -12.09 7.27 4.93
CA ALA A 305 -13.00 7.07 6.03
C ALA A 305 -14.29 7.84 5.85
N ARG A 306 -15.42 7.14 5.93
CA ARG A 306 -16.79 7.67 5.89
C ARG A 306 -17.22 8.18 7.27
N ALA A 307 -18.36 8.87 7.33
CA ALA A 307 -18.92 9.41 8.57
C ALA A 307 -19.28 8.32 9.61
N ASP A 308 -19.61 7.11 9.15
CA ASP A 308 -19.91 5.96 9.99
C ASP A 308 -18.68 5.15 10.44
N GLY A 309 -17.48 5.51 9.97
CA GLY A 309 -16.23 4.82 10.27
C GLY A 309 -15.90 3.65 9.33
N ALA A 310 -16.76 3.34 8.36
CA ALA A 310 -16.38 2.45 7.27
C ALA A 310 -15.43 3.15 6.30
N HIS A 311 -14.66 2.39 5.51
CA HIS A 311 -13.79 2.96 4.47
C HIS A 311 -14.21 2.51 3.08
N GLU A 312 -14.21 3.46 2.14
CA GLU A 312 -14.50 3.25 0.73
C GLU A 312 -13.32 3.65 -0.15
N ILE A 313 -13.28 3.19 -1.41
CA ILE A 313 -12.34 3.70 -2.40
C ILE A 313 -12.98 4.87 -3.11
N ARG A 314 -12.27 6.00 -3.13
CA ARG A 314 -12.62 7.20 -3.92
C ARG A 314 -11.56 7.52 -4.96
N MET A 315 -11.94 8.38 -5.92
CA MET A 315 -11.05 8.86 -6.97
C MET A 315 -11.30 10.35 -7.26
N ASN A 316 -10.23 11.16 -7.26
CA ASN A 316 -10.22 12.51 -7.80
C ASN A 316 -9.43 12.59 -9.11
N ARG A 317 -9.79 13.56 -9.96
CA ARG A 317 -9.16 13.81 -11.27
C ARG A 317 -8.51 15.19 -11.28
N PHE A 318 -7.30 15.26 -11.83
CA PHE A 318 -6.51 16.48 -11.93
C PHE A 318 -5.98 16.65 -13.35
N PRO A 319 -6.43 17.65 -14.12
CA PRO A 319 -5.88 17.92 -15.43
C PRO A 319 -4.38 18.21 -15.37
N LYS A 320 -3.61 17.70 -16.31
CA LYS A 320 -2.24 18.15 -16.59
C LYS A 320 -2.30 19.44 -17.38
N HIS A 321 -1.58 20.45 -16.91
CA HIS A 321 -1.47 21.77 -17.57
C HIS A 321 -0.19 21.88 -18.37
#